data_be5b453c02fac5a94f91e7baf3d1f8b4
#
_entry.id   be5b453c02fac5a94f91e7baf3d1f8b4
#
_cell.length_a   1.000
_cell.length_b   1.000
_cell.length_c   1.000
_cell.angle_alpha   90.00
_cell.angle_beta   90.00
_cell.angle_gamma   90.00
#
_symmetry.space_group_name_H-M   'P 1'
#
loop_
_entity.id
_entity.type
_entity.pdbx_description
1 polymer ?
#
loop_
_entity_poly.entity_id
_entity_poly.type
_entity_poly.pdbx_seq_one_letter_code
_entity_poly.pdbx_strand_id
1 'polypeptide(L)'
;MHLVSDATGETLSAIARAATVQYPMVRPIEHMHPLVRTQRQLKRVMSEIEREPGIVLYTVVNRVLGAELEQHCKDLKIPCLAVLQPIMQVFESYLGAPQTPTVAGQHVLDADYFRRIDAMNFTMAHDDGRLPDNLDDADIVVLGISRTTKAPTSLYLAQRGYKTTNLPIVPQVSLPEQLTRPTKAFVVCLIANVDRIADVRRNRAALMADRDMDTYVDRDTIAAEIAYTRKIAAQYGWPIIDVTRRSIEESAAMIIKLYQDRRGGKPPSEPPAGQSNV
;
A
#
# COMPACT_ATOMS: atom_id res chain seq x y z
N MET A 1 -4.72 -23.52 6.53
CA MET A 1 -3.65 -22.76 7.21
C MET A 1 -4.29 -21.78 8.18
N HIS A 2 -3.85 -21.78 9.43
CA HIS A 2 -4.37 -20.91 10.47
C HIS A 2 -3.38 -19.78 10.77
N LEU A 3 -3.89 -18.55 10.78
CA LEU A 3 -3.15 -17.32 11.05
C LEU A 3 -3.64 -16.75 12.38
N VAL A 4 -2.88 -16.93 13.46
CA VAL A 4 -3.31 -16.58 14.83
C VAL A 4 -2.57 -15.33 15.31
N SER A 5 -3.29 -14.24 15.57
CA SER A 5 -2.70 -12.97 15.99
C SER A 5 -3.41 -12.35 17.19
N ASP A 6 -2.67 -11.71 18.07
CA ASP A 6 -3.21 -10.86 19.14
C ASP A 6 -3.55 -9.42 18.68
N ALA A 7 -3.26 -9.09 17.40
CA ALA A 7 -3.60 -7.87 16.72
C ALA A 7 -4.49 -8.13 15.49
N THR A 8 -4.42 -7.30 14.44
CA THR A 8 -5.23 -7.42 13.22
C THR A 8 -4.91 -8.63 12.35
N GLY A 9 -3.69 -9.18 12.44
CA GLY A 9 -3.23 -10.29 11.62
C GLY A 9 -2.66 -9.89 10.26
N GLU A 10 -2.57 -8.61 9.92
CA GLU A 10 -2.06 -8.12 8.63
C GLU A 10 -0.67 -8.63 8.29
N THR A 11 0.23 -8.64 9.28
CA THR A 11 1.60 -9.16 9.12
C THR A 11 1.59 -10.63 8.74
N LEU A 12 0.76 -11.45 9.41
CA LEU A 12 0.62 -12.88 9.07
C LEU A 12 0.06 -13.08 7.68
N SER A 13 -0.98 -12.35 7.30
CA SER A 13 -1.55 -12.41 5.95
C SER A 13 -0.54 -12.02 4.88
N ALA A 14 0.28 -10.99 5.12
CA ALA A 14 1.31 -10.59 4.18
C ALA A 14 2.37 -11.67 4.00
N ILE A 15 2.87 -12.26 5.10
CA ILE A 15 3.86 -13.33 5.08
C ILE A 15 3.29 -14.60 4.46
N ALA A 16 2.07 -14.98 4.81
CA ALA A 16 1.39 -16.14 4.27
C ALA A 16 1.24 -16.04 2.74
N ARG A 17 0.78 -14.88 2.24
CA ARG A 17 0.69 -14.63 0.80
C ARG A 17 2.04 -14.70 0.11
N ALA A 18 3.06 -14.05 0.68
CA ALA A 18 4.41 -14.05 0.13
C ALA A 18 5.00 -15.47 0.03
N ALA A 19 4.77 -16.31 1.05
CA ALA A 19 5.19 -17.69 1.04
C ALA A 19 4.38 -18.55 0.04
N THR A 20 3.06 -18.39 0.03
CA THR A 20 2.17 -19.20 -0.81
C THR A 20 2.42 -19.02 -2.30
N VAL A 21 2.75 -17.80 -2.74
CA VAL A 21 3.08 -17.51 -4.15
C VAL A 21 4.25 -18.36 -4.68
N GLN A 22 5.13 -18.85 -3.77
CA GLN A 22 6.23 -19.75 -4.14
C GLN A 22 5.77 -21.20 -4.46
N TYR A 23 4.50 -21.51 -4.20
CA TYR A 23 3.91 -22.83 -4.41
C TYR A 23 2.70 -22.75 -5.37
N PRO A 24 2.91 -22.57 -6.69
CA PRO A 24 1.85 -22.23 -7.64
C PRO A 24 0.75 -23.29 -7.78
N MET A 25 1.04 -24.55 -7.38
CA MET A 25 0.08 -25.67 -7.42
C MET A 25 -0.75 -25.76 -6.12
N VAL A 26 -0.46 -24.95 -5.11
CA VAL A 26 -1.14 -24.99 -3.80
C VAL A 26 -2.09 -23.80 -3.68
N ARG A 27 -3.33 -24.06 -3.34
CA ARG A 27 -4.31 -23.01 -2.98
C ARG A 27 -4.72 -23.21 -1.52
N PRO A 28 -4.03 -22.60 -0.56
CA PRO A 28 -4.37 -22.76 0.84
C PRO A 28 -5.71 -22.11 1.16
N ILE A 29 -6.48 -22.77 2.01
CA ILE A 29 -7.61 -22.13 2.70
C ILE A 29 -7.01 -21.44 3.93
N GLU A 30 -7.23 -20.13 4.04
CA GLU A 30 -6.73 -19.31 5.15
C GLU A 30 -7.83 -19.10 6.19
N HIS A 31 -7.57 -19.50 7.43
CA HIS A 31 -8.41 -19.24 8.59
C HIS A 31 -7.73 -18.17 9.44
N MET A 32 -8.24 -16.95 9.42
CA MET A 32 -7.71 -15.82 10.18
C MET A 32 -8.35 -15.76 11.56
N HIS A 33 -7.52 -15.76 12.60
CA HIS A 33 -7.91 -15.65 14.00
C HIS A 33 -7.30 -14.38 14.61
N PRO A 34 -7.88 -13.19 14.42
CA PRO A 34 -7.38 -11.94 14.96
C PRO A 34 -7.78 -11.76 16.42
N LEU A 35 -7.08 -10.85 17.13
CA LEU A 35 -7.39 -10.39 18.47
C LEU A 35 -7.41 -11.50 19.54
N VAL A 36 -6.57 -12.53 19.39
CA VAL A 36 -6.45 -13.63 20.34
C VAL A 36 -5.59 -13.19 21.53
N ARG A 37 -6.23 -12.65 22.56
CA ARG A 37 -5.58 -12.03 23.74
C ARG A 37 -5.87 -12.75 25.04
N THR A 38 -6.81 -13.69 25.05
CA THR A 38 -7.26 -14.40 26.24
C THR A 38 -7.24 -15.91 26.04
N GLN A 39 -7.12 -16.65 27.14
CA GLN A 39 -7.21 -18.11 27.16
C GLN A 39 -8.50 -18.64 26.50
N ARG A 40 -9.62 -17.97 26.75
CA ARG A 40 -10.91 -18.37 26.17
C ARG A 40 -10.93 -18.25 24.65
N GLN A 41 -10.33 -17.19 24.10
CA GLN A 41 -10.18 -17.01 22.66
C GLN A 41 -9.25 -18.05 22.06
N LEU A 42 -8.09 -18.30 22.73
CA LEU A 42 -7.15 -19.31 22.29
C LEU A 42 -7.78 -20.72 22.24
N LYS A 43 -8.55 -21.10 23.26
CA LYS A 43 -9.25 -22.40 23.27
C LYS A 43 -10.21 -22.57 22.09
N ARG A 44 -10.90 -21.51 21.65
CA ARG A 44 -11.75 -21.57 20.46
C ARG A 44 -10.91 -21.82 19.20
N VAL A 45 -9.81 -21.11 19.07
CA VAL A 45 -8.88 -21.29 17.93
C VAL A 45 -8.33 -22.71 17.91
N MET A 46 -7.91 -23.25 19.05
CA MET A 46 -7.41 -24.62 19.16
C MET A 46 -8.48 -25.64 18.72
N SER A 47 -9.74 -25.46 19.12
CA SER A 47 -10.83 -26.33 18.67
C SER A 47 -11.11 -26.22 17.17
N GLU A 48 -10.87 -25.07 16.54
CA GLU A 48 -10.98 -24.93 15.09
C GLU A 48 -9.80 -25.59 14.35
N ILE A 49 -8.60 -25.50 14.91
CA ILE A 49 -7.40 -26.18 14.41
C ILE A 49 -7.57 -27.71 14.48
N GLU A 50 -8.18 -28.23 15.54
CA GLU A 50 -8.50 -29.67 15.67
C GLU A 50 -9.46 -30.16 14.59
N ARG A 51 -10.48 -29.35 14.25
CA ARG A 51 -11.47 -29.71 13.23
C ARG A 51 -10.91 -29.68 11.82
N GLU A 52 -10.04 -28.73 11.54
CA GLU A 52 -9.45 -28.50 10.22
C GLU A 52 -7.92 -28.39 10.32
N PRO A 53 -7.19 -29.49 10.59
CA PRO A 53 -5.76 -29.44 10.80
C PRO A 53 -4.99 -28.84 9.64
N GLY A 54 -3.99 -28.00 9.94
CA GLY A 54 -3.16 -27.36 8.94
C GLY A 54 -1.98 -26.62 9.56
N ILE A 55 -1.17 -25.98 8.72
CA ILE A 55 -0.05 -25.14 9.18
C ILE A 55 -0.58 -24.00 10.04
N VAL A 56 0.02 -23.77 11.19
CA VAL A 56 -0.29 -22.65 12.10
C VAL A 56 0.86 -21.65 12.08
N LEU A 57 0.57 -20.42 11.69
CA LEU A 57 1.46 -19.27 11.82
C LEU A 57 0.90 -18.33 12.87
N TYR A 58 1.72 -17.85 13.80
CA TYR A 58 1.20 -16.97 14.83
C TYR A 58 2.13 -15.80 15.19
N THR A 59 1.50 -14.69 15.68
CA THR A 59 2.16 -13.49 16.19
C THR A 59 1.62 -13.07 17.55
N VAL A 60 1.38 -14.05 18.44
CA VAL A 60 0.92 -13.80 19.81
C VAL A 60 2.11 -13.44 20.68
N VAL A 61 2.12 -12.22 21.22
CA VAL A 61 3.23 -11.69 22.05
C VAL A 61 3.22 -12.29 23.47
N ASN A 62 2.05 -12.64 23.96
CA ASN A 62 1.94 -13.30 25.28
C ASN A 62 2.57 -14.70 25.25
N ARG A 63 3.69 -14.86 25.95
CA ARG A 63 4.48 -16.10 25.96
C ARG A 63 3.69 -17.31 26.49
N VAL A 64 2.77 -17.11 27.43
CA VAL A 64 1.96 -18.22 28.00
C VAL A 64 0.99 -18.73 26.92
N LEU A 65 0.28 -17.83 26.25
CA LEU A 65 -0.66 -18.21 25.19
C LEU A 65 0.07 -18.81 23.97
N GLY A 66 1.24 -18.27 23.62
CA GLY A 66 2.07 -18.81 22.54
C GLY A 66 2.55 -20.22 22.84
N ALA A 67 3.09 -20.47 24.04
CA ALA A 67 3.56 -21.78 24.45
C ALA A 67 2.42 -22.84 24.51
N GLU A 68 1.23 -22.43 24.94
CA GLU A 68 0.05 -23.31 24.95
C GLU A 68 -0.38 -23.67 23.51
N LEU A 69 -0.38 -22.71 22.59
CA LEU A 69 -0.66 -22.97 21.18
C LEU A 69 0.36 -23.92 20.56
N GLU A 70 1.64 -23.68 20.80
CA GLU A 70 2.72 -24.55 20.31
C GLU A 70 2.60 -25.98 20.84
N GLN A 71 2.35 -26.13 22.14
CA GLN A 71 2.18 -27.46 22.75
C GLN A 71 0.98 -28.19 22.14
N HIS A 72 -0.15 -27.50 21.96
CA HIS A 72 -1.34 -28.06 21.33
C HIS A 72 -1.07 -28.51 19.88
N CYS A 73 -0.40 -27.68 19.07
CA CYS A 73 -0.02 -28.07 17.71
C CYS A 73 0.95 -29.26 17.69
N LYS A 74 1.88 -29.33 18.65
CA LYS A 74 2.81 -30.47 18.80
C LYS A 74 2.06 -31.75 19.10
N ASP A 75 1.06 -31.72 19.99
CA ASP A 75 0.24 -32.89 20.35
C ASP A 75 -0.55 -33.37 19.11
N LEU A 76 -1.03 -32.46 18.27
CA LEU A 76 -1.70 -32.77 17.02
C LEU A 76 -0.73 -33.12 15.86
N LYS A 77 0.59 -33.01 16.07
CA LYS A 77 1.65 -33.24 15.06
C LYS A 77 1.50 -32.33 13.81
N ILE A 78 1.06 -31.11 14.01
CA ILE A 78 0.93 -30.12 12.92
C ILE A 78 2.02 -29.05 13.02
N PRO A 79 2.51 -28.50 11.89
CA PRO A 79 3.51 -27.45 11.90
C PRO A 79 2.98 -26.17 12.56
N CYS A 80 3.74 -25.62 13.51
CA CYS A 80 3.43 -24.36 14.17
C CYS A 80 4.68 -23.46 14.19
N LEU A 81 4.53 -22.19 13.82
CA LEU A 81 5.63 -21.24 13.73
C LEU A 81 5.26 -19.89 14.35
N ALA A 82 6.06 -19.48 15.35
CA ALA A 82 6.09 -18.11 15.89
C ALA A 82 6.84 -17.19 14.89
N VAL A 83 6.11 -16.49 14.04
CA VAL A 83 6.71 -15.77 12.89
C VAL A 83 7.65 -14.65 13.32
N LEU A 84 7.34 -13.92 14.39
CA LEU A 84 8.16 -12.81 14.88
C LEU A 84 9.31 -13.24 15.78
N GLN A 85 9.24 -14.42 16.38
CA GLN A 85 10.22 -14.86 17.39
C GLN A 85 11.67 -14.88 16.88
N PRO A 86 11.98 -15.43 15.69
CA PRO A 86 13.34 -15.40 15.15
C PRO A 86 13.87 -13.98 14.93
N ILE A 87 13.00 -13.08 14.45
CA ILE A 87 13.34 -11.67 14.21
C ILE A 87 13.65 -10.96 15.53
N MET A 88 12.81 -11.18 16.53
CA MET A 88 12.98 -10.59 17.87
C MET A 88 14.27 -11.09 18.55
N GLN A 89 14.64 -12.35 18.37
CA GLN A 89 15.91 -12.91 18.87
C GLN A 89 17.13 -12.22 18.23
N VAL A 90 17.08 -11.94 16.91
CA VAL A 90 18.14 -11.20 16.23
C VAL A 90 18.27 -9.78 16.78
N PHE A 91 17.14 -9.08 17.00
CA PHE A 91 17.16 -7.75 17.60
C PHE A 91 17.69 -7.75 19.03
N GLU A 92 17.25 -8.68 19.88
CA GLU A 92 17.72 -8.82 21.25
C GLU A 92 19.23 -9.05 21.29
N SER A 93 19.73 -9.96 20.45
CA SER A 93 21.16 -10.27 20.34
C SER A 93 21.98 -9.06 19.85
N TYR A 94 21.48 -8.31 18.87
CA TYR A 94 22.21 -7.18 18.29
C TYR A 94 22.15 -5.92 19.16
N LEU A 95 20.98 -5.61 19.73
CA LEU A 95 20.77 -4.41 20.54
C LEU A 95 21.22 -4.58 21.99
N GLY A 96 21.42 -5.81 22.47
CA GLY A 96 21.73 -6.08 23.88
C GLY A 96 20.64 -5.65 24.86
N ALA A 97 19.42 -5.46 24.39
CA ALA A 97 18.28 -4.98 25.17
C ALA A 97 17.16 -6.04 25.23
N PRO A 98 16.56 -6.26 26.41
CA PRO A 98 15.45 -7.22 26.52
C PRO A 98 14.20 -6.74 25.80
N GLN A 99 13.42 -7.68 25.31
CA GLN A 99 12.13 -7.41 24.69
C GLN A 99 11.13 -6.84 25.71
N THR A 100 10.39 -5.83 25.31
CA THR A 100 9.20 -5.34 26.04
C THR A 100 7.96 -5.79 25.27
N PRO A 101 7.27 -6.86 25.70
CA PRO A 101 6.11 -7.38 24.99
C PRO A 101 4.97 -6.34 24.96
N THR A 102 4.67 -5.80 23.77
CA THR A 102 3.59 -4.83 23.60
C THR A 102 2.61 -5.35 22.55
N VAL A 103 1.39 -5.69 22.98
CA VAL A 103 0.33 -6.15 22.08
C VAL A 103 -0.10 -5.00 21.18
N ALA A 104 -0.15 -5.24 19.87
CA ALA A 104 -0.55 -4.25 18.86
C ALA A 104 0.27 -2.94 18.89
N GLY A 105 1.52 -2.97 19.36
CA GLY A 105 2.39 -1.80 19.45
C GLY A 105 2.62 -1.08 18.12
N GLN A 106 2.44 -1.76 17.00
CA GLN A 106 2.50 -1.17 15.66
C GLN A 106 1.26 -0.33 15.28
N HIS A 107 0.19 -0.34 16.09
CA HIS A 107 -1.07 0.37 15.86
C HIS A 107 -1.34 1.41 16.96
N VAL A 108 -0.31 1.97 17.53
CA VAL A 108 -0.45 3.08 18.49
C VAL A 108 -1.00 4.30 17.75
N LEU A 109 -1.90 5.03 18.41
CA LEU A 109 -2.42 6.31 17.91
C LEU A 109 -1.37 7.42 18.15
N ASP A 110 -0.29 7.34 17.42
CA ASP A 110 0.83 8.27 17.47
C ASP A 110 0.77 9.32 16.35
N ALA A 111 1.77 10.18 16.28
CA ALA A 111 1.88 11.18 15.23
C ALA A 111 1.86 10.59 13.83
N ASP A 112 2.44 9.39 13.65
CA ASP A 112 2.46 8.69 12.36
C ASP A 112 1.07 8.19 11.96
N TYR A 113 0.26 7.76 12.91
CA TYR A 113 -1.13 7.41 12.66
C TYR A 113 -1.93 8.63 12.16
N PHE A 114 -1.86 9.76 12.89
CA PHE A 114 -2.59 10.96 12.49
C PHE A 114 -2.10 11.52 11.17
N ARG A 115 -0.79 11.45 10.89
CA ARG A 115 -0.24 11.83 9.59
C ARG A 115 -0.83 10.99 8.44
N ARG A 116 -1.00 9.69 8.63
CA ARG A 116 -1.63 8.81 7.62
C ARG A 116 -3.10 9.17 7.40
N ILE A 117 -3.85 9.42 8.47
CA ILE A 117 -5.26 9.86 8.37
C ILE A 117 -5.36 11.19 7.62
N ASP A 118 -4.51 12.16 7.96
CA ASP A 118 -4.48 13.47 7.29
C ASP A 118 -4.11 13.34 5.80
N ALA A 119 -3.11 12.52 5.47
CA ALA A 119 -2.74 12.24 4.10
C ALA A 119 -3.87 11.55 3.30
N MET A 120 -4.60 10.62 3.91
CA MET A 120 -5.75 9.98 3.26
C MET A 120 -6.89 10.97 3.03
N ASN A 121 -7.24 11.79 4.02
CA ASN A 121 -8.26 12.83 3.88
C ASN A 121 -7.88 13.84 2.77
N PHE A 122 -6.63 14.30 2.78
CA PHE A 122 -6.09 15.17 1.75
C PHE A 122 -6.23 14.55 0.35
N THR A 123 -5.79 13.30 0.20
CA THR A 123 -5.79 12.61 -1.10
C THR A 123 -7.20 12.36 -1.63
N MET A 124 -8.15 12.00 -0.76
CA MET A 124 -9.55 11.85 -1.15
C MET A 124 -10.20 13.17 -1.58
N ALA A 125 -9.83 14.29 -0.94
CA ALA A 125 -10.34 15.61 -1.30
C ALA A 125 -9.76 16.12 -2.64
N HIS A 126 -8.55 15.66 -3.01
CA HIS A 126 -7.80 16.13 -4.19
C HIS A 126 -7.57 15.01 -5.22
N ASP A 127 -8.60 14.20 -5.48
CA ASP A 127 -8.59 13.14 -6.49
C ASP A 127 -9.11 13.65 -7.85
N ASP A 128 -8.71 12.98 -8.91
CA ASP A 128 -9.17 13.13 -10.29
C ASP A 128 -9.17 14.58 -10.81
N GLY A 129 -8.05 15.26 -10.63
CA GLY A 129 -7.82 16.61 -11.13
C GLY A 129 -8.22 17.74 -10.19
N ARG A 130 -8.69 17.45 -9.01
CA ARG A 130 -8.92 18.46 -7.96
C ARG A 130 -7.59 18.77 -7.29
N LEU A 131 -6.88 19.78 -7.78
CA LEU A 131 -5.66 20.23 -7.15
C LEU A 131 -5.95 21.08 -5.92
N PRO A 132 -5.09 21.06 -4.89
CA PRO A 132 -5.15 22.01 -3.78
C PRO A 132 -4.88 23.43 -4.27
N ASP A 133 -5.39 24.43 -3.57
CA ASP A 133 -5.16 25.85 -3.90
C ASP A 133 -3.66 26.16 -3.91
N ASN A 134 -2.93 25.62 -2.94
CA ASN A 134 -1.48 25.65 -2.89
C ASN A 134 -0.92 24.24 -3.14
N LEU A 135 -0.24 24.04 -4.25
CA LEU A 135 0.33 22.73 -4.62
C LEU A 135 1.44 22.28 -3.66
N ASP A 136 2.07 23.20 -2.94
CA ASP A 136 3.08 22.88 -1.91
C ASP A 136 2.50 22.16 -0.67
N ASP A 137 1.17 22.10 -0.53
CA ASP A 137 0.49 21.31 0.50
C ASP A 137 0.48 19.80 0.18
N ALA A 138 0.76 19.43 -1.08
CA ALA A 138 0.95 18.06 -1.50
C ALA A 138 2.43 17.66 -1.38
N ASP A 139 2.68 16.42 -0.93
CA ASP A 139 4.02 15.82 -1.02
C ASP A 139 4.30 15.33 -2.45
N ILE A 140 3.30 14.70 -3.07
CA ILE A 140 3.42 14.02 -4.36
C ILE A 140 2.25 14.39 -5.27
N VAL A 141 2.55 14.66 -6.53
CA VAL A 141 1.58 14.85 -7.61
C VAL A 141 1.76 13.73 -8.63
N VAL A 142 0.72 12.92 -8.83
CA VAL A 142 0.74 11.80 -9.77
C VAL A 142 0.00 12.20 -11.05
N LEU A 143 0.73 12.29 -12.14
CA LEU A 143 0.20 12.62 -13.45
C LEU A 143 0.11 11.38 -14.36
N GLY A 144 -0.71 11.44 -15.38
CA GLY A 144 -0.77 10.39 -16.40
C GLY A 144 -2.11 10.34 -17.11
N ILE A 145 -2.18 9.62 -18.22
CA ILE A 145 -3.42 9.44 -18.97
C ILE A 145 -4.43 8.59 -18.19
N SER A 146 -5.67 8.57 -18.65
CA SER A 146 -6.73 7.75 -18.05
C SER A 146 -6.32 6.26 -18.01
N ARG A 147 -6.57 5.58 -16.87
CA ARG A 147 -6.31 4.14 -16.63
C ARG A 147 -4.84 3.76 -16.41
N THR A 148 -4.00 4.70 -16.01
CA THR A 148 -2.62 4.41 -15.55
C THR A 148 -2.53 4.22 -14.03
N THR A 149 -3.57 3.76 -13.36
CA THR A 149 -3.63 3.46 -11.91
C THR A 149 -3.32 4.66 -10.99
N LYS A 150 -3.49 5.92 -11.45
CA LYS A 150 -3.20 7.12 -10.63
C LYS A 150 -3.91 7.12 -9.28
N ALA A 151 -5.25 7.11 -9.26
CA ALA A 151 -6.03 7.18 -8.03
C ALA A 151 -5.71 6.05 -7.02
N PRO A 152 -5.70 4.76 -7.39
CA PRO A 152 -5.34 3.71 -6.44
C PRO A 152 -3.87 3.82 -5.96
N THR A 153 -2.94 4.27 -6.80
CA THR A 153 -1.55 4.52 -6.40
C THR A 153 -1.48 5.69 -5.41
N SER A 154 -2.24 6.77 -5.64
CA SER A 154 -2.31 7.93 -4.74
C SER A 154 -2.86 7.54 -3.37
N LEU A 155 -3.91 6.72 -3.31
CA LEU A 155 -4.45 6.21 -2.05
C LEU A 155 -3.45 5.31 -1.31
N TYR A 156 -2.70 4.47 -2.03
CA TYR A 156 -1.67 3.64 -1.42
C TYR A 156 -0.51 4.48 -0.85
N LEU A 157 -0.11 5.55 -1.54
CA LEU A 157 0.86 6.53 -1.03
C LEU A 157 0.33 7.23 0.23
N ALA A 158 -0.94 7.61 0.23
CA ALA A 158 -1.59 8.25 1.37
C ALA A 158 -1.62 7.36 2.62
N GLN A 159 -1.86 6.05 2.47
CA GLN A 159 -1.76 5.07 3.55
C GLN A 159 -0.33 4.98 4.15
N ARG A 160 0.69 5.43 3.40
CA ARG A 160 2.08 5.57 3.84
C ARG A 160 2.41 6.96 4.40
N GLY A 161 1.41 7.85 4.52
CA GLY A 161 1.52 9.19 5.09
C GLY A 161 1.97 10.27 4.12
N TYR A 162 1.89 10.03 2.79
CA TYR A 162 2.21 11.03 1.77
C TYR A 162 0.93 11.69 1.26
N LYS A 163 0.79 13.00 1.45
CA LYS A 163 -0.27 13.81 0.86
C LYS A 163 -0.14 13.81 -0.65
N THR A 164 -1.04 13.13 -1.33
CA THR A 164 -0.92 12.89 -2.77
C THR A 164 -2.13 13.45 -3.49
N THR A 165 -1.91 14.17 -4.57
CA THR A 165 -2.96 14.53 -5.52
C THR A 165 -2.69 13.90 -6.88
N ASN A 166 -3.71 13.69 -7.69
CA ASN A 166 -3.52 13.18 -9.05
C ASN A 166 -4.31 13.96 -10.08
N LEU A 167 -3.72 14.06 -11.26
CA LEU A 167 -4.32 14.79 -12.38
C LEU A 167 -4.22 13.96 -13.66
N PRO A 168 -5.31 13.82 -14.43
CA PRO A 168 -5.25 13.24 -15.75
C PRO A 168 -4.55 14.21 -16.73
N ILE A 169 -3.62 13.67 -17.52
CA ILE A 169 -3.06 14.39 -18.68
C ILE A 169 -3.95 14.11 -19.88
N VAL A 170 -4.51 15.17 -20.45
CA VAL A 170 -5.34 15.11 -21.65
C VAL A 170 -4.67 15.97 -22.73
N PRO A 171 -4.36 15.41 -23.91
CA PRO A 171 -3.89 16.21 -25.04
C PRO A 171 -4.86 17.37 -25.32
N GLN A 172 -4.34 18.52 -25.73
CA GLN A 172 -5.11 19.74 -26.02
C GLN A 172 -5.70 20.45 -24.79
N VAL A 173 -5.57 19.93 -23.59
CA VAL A 173 -5.91 20.63 -22.36
C VAL A 173 -4.62 21.14 -21.72
N SER A 174 -4.57 22.43 -21.47
CA SER A 174 -3.41 23.04 -20.80
C SER A 174 -3.28 22.52 -19.39
N LEU A 175 -2.04 22.30 -18.94
CA LEU A 175 -1.78 21.99 -17.54
C LEU A 175 -2.22 23.16 -16.64
N PRO A 176 -2.77 22.89 -15.46
CA PRO A 176 -3.03 23.91 -14.46
C PRO A 176 -1.78 24.74 -14.16
N GLU A 177 -1.96 26.03 -13.95
CA GLU A 177 -0.86 26.97 -13.71
C GLU A 177 -0.02 26.57 -12.48
N GLN A 178 -0.65 25.98 -11.47
CA GLN A 178 0.04 25.50 -10.26
C GLN A 178 1.13 24.46 -10.59
N LEU A 179 0.96 23.65 -11.64
CA LEU A 179 1.94 22.65 -12.07
C LEU A 179 3.07 23.24 -12.91
N THR A 180 2.83 24.37 -13.58
CA THR A 180 3.82 25.00 -14.44
C THR A 180 4.74 25.96 -13.67
N ARG A 181 4.36 26.33 -12.47
CA ARG A 181 5.18 27.11 -11.54
C ARG A 181 6.10 26.21 -10.71
N PRO A 182 7.22 26.74 -10.18
CA PRO A 182 8.05 26.02 -9.22
C PRO A 182 7.22 25.58 -8.01
N THR A 183 7.32 24.30 -7.64
CA THR A 183 6.64 23.71 -6.49
C THR A 183 7.58 22.81 -5.70
N LYS A 184 7.34 22.67 -4.40
CA LYS A 184 8.02 21.70 -3.51
C LYS A 184 7.49 20.28 -3.72
N ALA A 185 6.25 20.15 -4.23
CA ALA A 185 5.66 18.86 -4.50
C ALA A 185 6.50 18.04 -5.50
N PHE A 186 6.57 16.75 -5.26
CA PHE A 186 7.25 15.84 -6.18
C PHE A 186 6.29 15.41 -7.28
N VAL A 187 6.51 15.88 -8.48
CA VAL A 187 5.65 15.53 -9.62
C VAL A 187 6.22 14.30 -10.33
N VAL A 188 5.38 13.31 -10.61
CA VAL A 188 5.74 12.07 -11.30
C VAL A 188 4.67 11.70 -12.33
N CYS A 189 5.08 11.20 -13.50
CA CYS A 189 4.18 10.77 -14.57
C CYS A 189 4.10 9.23 -14.61
N LEU A 190 2.88 8.70 -14.64
CA LEU A 190 2.63 7.28 -14.88
C LEU A 190 2.23 7.06 -16.34
N ILE A 191 2.88 6.08 -16.97
CA ILE A 191 2.53 5.60 -18.32
C ILE A 191 2.35 4.08 -18.29
N ALA A 192 1.63 3.57 -19.27
CA ALA A 192 1.59 2.14 -19.58
C ALA A 192 1.64 1.95 -21.11
N ASN A 193 1.85 0.71 -21.57
CA ASN A 193 1.79 0.44 -23.00
C ASN A 193 0.36 0.57 -23.55
N VAL A 194 0.25 0.77 -24.87
CA VAL A 194 -1.03 0.99 -25.57
C VAL A 194 -1.99 -0.18 -25.35
N ASP A 195 -1.51 -1.42 -25.47
CA ASP A 195 -2.33 -2.62 -25.33
C ASP A 195 -2.99 -2.70 -23.95
N ARG A 196 -2.19 -2.52 -22.90
CA ARG A 196 -2.68 -2.52 -21.50
C ARG A 196 -3.75 -1.47 -21.27
N ILE A 197 -3.53 -0.23 -21.77
CA ILE A 197 -4.51 0.85 -21.63
C ILE A 197 -5.79 0.53 -22.40
N ALA A 198 -5.67 0.07 -23.65
CA ALA A 198 -6.83 -0.28 -24.48
C ALA A 198 -7.67 -1.38 -23.84
N ASP A 199 -7.03 -2.43 -23.27
CA ASP A 199 -7.74 -3.52 -22.60
C ASP A 199 -8.47 -3.04 -21.35
N VAL A 200 -7.83 -2.21 -20.51
CA VAL A 200 -8.46 -1.68 -19.30
C VAL A 200 -9.60 -0.73 -19.65
N ARG A 201 -9.42 0.12 -20.69
CA ARG A 201 -10.47 1.02 -21.17
C ARG A 201 -11.66 0.25 -21.74
N ARG A 202 -11.42 -0.81 -22.52
CA ARG A 202 -12.46 -1.67 -23.09
C ARG A 202 -13.29 -2.37 -22.01
N ASN A 203 -12.63 -2.93 -20.99
CA ASN A 203 -13.32 -3.56 -19.87
C ASN A 203 -14.20 -2.56 -19.10
N ARG A 204 -13.74 -1.31 -18.95
CA ARG A 204 -14.53 -0.27 -18.29
C ARG A 204 -15.70 0.19 -19.15
N ALA A 205 -15.49 0.31 -20.46
CA ALA A 205 -16.51 0.65 -21.44
C ALA A 205 -17.69 -0.32 -21.39
N ALA A 206 -17.39 -1.62 -21.39
CA ALA A 206 -18.37 -2.67 -21.29
C ALA A 206 -19.28 -2.59 -20.03
N LEU A 207 -18.74 -2.00 -18.94
CA LEU A 207 -19.48 -1.82 -17.69
C LEU A 207 -20.36 -0.54 -17.67
N MET A 208 -20.07 0.45 -18.51
CA MET A 208 -20.74 1.77 -18.47
C MET A 208 -21.83 1.97 -19.53
N ALA A 209 -21.95 1.07 -20.51
CA ALA A 209 -22.96 1.13 -21.61
C ALA A 209 -23.02 2.48 -22.36
N ASP A 210 -21.90 3.20 -22.49
CA ASP A 210 -21.81 4.52 -23.06
C ASP A 210 -21.43 4.44 -24.55
N ARG A 211 -22.07 5.28 -25.40
CA ARG A 211 -21.98 5.19 -26.87
C ARG A 211 -20.80 5.91 -27.52
N ASP A 212 -20.06 6.74 -26.75
CA ASP A 212 -18.95 7.56 -27.29
C ASP A 212 -17.55 6.93 -27.05
N MET A 213 -17.46 5.60 -27.09
CA MET A 213 -16.33 4.85 -26.60
C MET A 213 -15.29 4.44 -27.65
N ASP A 214 -15.59 4.59 -28.95
CA ASP A 214 -14.67 4.15 -30.01
C ASP A 214 -13.35 4.92 -29.94
N THR A 215 -13.40 6.24 -29.79
CA THR A 215 -12.21 7.08 -29.64
C THR A 215 -11.45 6.82 -28.34
N TYR A 216 -12.16 6.47 -27.26
CA TYR A 216 -11.56 6.22 -25.93
C TYR A 216 -10.70 4.95 -25.90
N VAL A 217 -11.03 3.95 -26.71
CA VAL A 217 -10.30 2.68 -26.80
C VAL A 217 -9.39 2.60 -28.03
N ASP A 218 -9.42 3.65 -28.88
CA ASP A 218 -8.60 3.70 -30.08
C ASP A 218 -7.10 3.72 -29.75
N ARG A 219 -6.35 2.84 -30.41
CA ARG A 219 -4.94 2.61 -30.13
C ARG A 219 -4.04 3.77 -30.53
N ASP A 220 -4.36 4.43 -31.65
CA ASP A 220 -3.58 5.55 -32.14
C ASP A 220 -3.78 6.78 -31.24
N THR A 221 -5.02 7.00 -30.79
CA THR A 221 -5.34 8.01 -29.77
C THR A 221 -4.59 7.76 -28.46
N ILE A 222 -4.59 6.52 -27.96
CA ILE A 222 -3.84 6.16 -26.74
C ILE A 222 -2.33 6.37 -26.93
N ALA A 223 -1.79 6.00 -28.10
CA ALA A 223 -0.36 6.21 -28.41
C ALA A 223 -0.01 7.71 -28.42
N ALA A 224 -0.87 8.55 -29.00
CA ALA A 224 -0.71 9.99 -28.99
C ALA A 224 -0.76 10.59 -27.57
N GLU A 225 -1.68 10.13 -26.72
CA GLU A 225 -1.76 10.54 -25.31
C GLU A 225 -0.48 10.19 -24.53
N ILE A 226 0.06 8.96 -24.72
CA ILE A 226 1.31 8.52 -24.09
C ILE A 226 2.49 9.38 -24.58
N ALA A 227 2.58 9.61 -25.89
CA ALA A 227 3.62 10.46 -26.48
C ALA A 227 3.56 11.89 -25.93
N TYR A 228 2.36 12.45 -25.81
CA TYR A 228 2.14 13.75 -25.19
C TYR A 228 2.58 13.79 -23.73
N THR A 229 2.23 12.76 -22.95
CA THR A 229 2.67 12.63 -21.53
C THR A 229 4.20 12.61 -21.43
N ARG A 230 4.88 11.86 -22.32
CA ARG A 230 6.35 11.81 -22.36
C ARG A 230 6.96 13.18 -22.70
N LYS A 231 6.36 13.89 -23.66
CA LYS A 231 6.79 15.23 -24.05
C LYS A 231 6.71 16.21 -22.88
N ILE A 232 5.56 16.25 -22.19
CA ILE A 232 5.34 17.11 -21.02
C ILE A 232 6.31 16.76 -19.90
N ALA A 233 6.46 15.48 -19.57
CA ALA A 233 7.39 15.03 -18.54
C ALA A 233 8.84 15.46 -18.84
N ALA A 234 9.29 15.33 -20.10
CA ALA A 234 10.61 15.78 -20.54
C ALA A 234 10.76 17.31 -20.45
N GLN A 235 9.72 18.05 -20.82
CA GLN A 235 9.73 19.52 -20.77
C GLN A 235 9.94 20.06 -19.35
N TYR A 236 9.34 19.42 -18.34
CA TYR A 236 9.41 19.86 -16.95
C TYR A 236 10.42 19.05 -16.11
N GLY A 237 11.12 18.09 -16.70
CA GLY A 237 12.07 17.24 -15.99
C GLY A 237 11.41 16.29 -14.98
N TRP A 238 10.14 15.92 -15.19
CA TRP A 238 9.41 15.02 -14.31
C TRP A 238 9.77 13.56 -14.61
N PRO A 239 10.04 12.74 -13.60
CA PRO A 239 10.30 11.31 -13.81
C PRO A 239 9.06 10.60 -14.34
N ILE A 240 9.31 9.56 -15.15
CA ILE A 240 8.28 8.71 -15.73
C ILE A 240 8.42 7.31 -15.16
N ILE A 241 7.30 6.73 -14.72
CA ILE A 241 7.22 5.33 -14.28
C ILE A 241 6.29 4.58 -15.22
N ASP A 242 6.81 3.51 -15.82
CA ASP A 242 6.00 2.58 -16.61
C ASP A 242 5.33 1.56 -15.69
N VAL A 243 4.00 1.59 -15.63
CA VAL A 243 3.18 0.72 -14.78
C VAL A 243 2.57 -0.46 -15.55
N THR A 244 3.01 -0.75 -16.78
CA THR A 244 2.43 -1.78 -17.65
C THR A 244 2.31 -3.14 -16.97
N ARG A 245 3.35 -3.57 -16.27
CA ARG A 245 3.44 -4.88 -15.60
C ARG A 245 3.72 -4.76 -14.10
N ARG A 246 3.33 -3.65 -13.51
CA ARG A 246 3.57 -3.39 -12.09
C ARG A 246 2.29 -3.36 -11.30
N SER A 247 2.38 -3.85 -10.08
CA SER A 247 1.34 -3.66 -9.08
C SER A 247 1.29 -2.20 -8.60
N ILE A 248 0.22 -1.85 -7.91
CA ILE A 248 0.07 -0.53 -7.27
C ILE A 248 1.19 -0.32 -6.23
N GLU A 249 1.48 -1.36 -5.47
CA GLU A 249 2.50 -1.39 -4.42
C GLU A 249 3.91 -1.15 -4.99
N GLU A 250 4.27 -1.84 -6.08
CA GLU A 250 5.56 -1.65 -6.76
C GLU A 250 5.69 -0.25 -7.35
N SER A 251 4.61 0.27 -7.96
CA SER A 251 4.57 1.63 -8.50
C SER A 251 4.75 2.66 -7.39
N ALA A 252 4.04 2.51 -6.27
CA ALA A 252 4.17 3.38 -5.12
C ALA A 252 5.56 3.31 -4.47
N ALA A 253 6.14 2.11 -4.36
CA ALA A 253 7.49 1.93 -3.82
C ALA A 253 8.54 2.68 -4.66
N MET A 254 8.41 2.64 -6.00
CA MET A 254 9.28 3.41 -6.89
C MET A 254 9.10 4.92 -6.73
N ILE A 255 7.85 5.39 -6.61
CA ILE A 255 7.56 6.80 -6.37
C ILE A 255 8.19 7.27 -5.06
N ILE A 256 8.01 6.51 -3.97
CA ILE A 256 8.59 6.81 -2.66
C ILE A 256 10.12 6.89 -2.76
N LYS A 257 10.74 5.93 -3.43
CA LYS A 257 12.19 5.93 -3.62
C LYS A 257 12.66 7.19 -4.33
N LEU A 258 12.06 7.54 -5.47
CA LEU A 258 12.42 8.75 -6.24
C LEU A 258 12.18 10.03 -5.42
N TYR A 259 11.09 10.08 -4.65
CA TYR A 259 10.80 11.20 -3.75
C TYR A 259 11.88 11.37 -2.68
N GLN A 260 12.29 10.26 -2.04
CA GLN A 260 13.34 10.26 -1.02
C GLN A 260 14.71 10.62 -1.59
N ASP A 261 15.06 10.10 -2.76
CA ASP A 261 16.31 10.41 -3.46
C ASP A 261 16.42 11.92 -3.76
N ARG A 262 15.31 12.55 -4.22
CA ARG A 262 15.25 14.00 -4.45
C ARG A 262 15.45 14.82 -3.16
N ARG A 263 14.99 14.34 -2.01
CA ARG A 263 15.11 15.01 -0.70
C ARG A 263 16.39 14.69 0.06
N GLY A 264 17.32 13.96 -0.51
CA GLY A 264 18.55 13.54 0.18
C GLY A 264 18.28 12.55 1.32
N GLY A 265 17.26 11.68 1.17
CA GLY A 265 16.92 10.62 2.12
C GLY A 265 16.16 11.06 3.37
N LYS A 266 15.69 12.32 3.45
CA LYS A 266 14.85 12.75 4.58
C LYS A 266 13.41 12.25 4.45
N PRO A 267 12.80 11.73 5.55
CA PRO A 267 11.38 11.38 5.56
C PRO A 267 10.50 12.62 5.31
N PRO A 268 9.18 12.45 5.01
CA PRO A 268 8.25 13.55 4.85
C PRO A 268 8.34 14.51 6.04
N SER A 269 8.25 15.82 5.77
CA SER A 269 8.31 16.85 6.80
C SER A 269 7.22 16.62 7.86
N GLU A 270 7.61 16.67 9.14
CA GLU A 270 6.64 16.73 10.24
C GLU A 270 5.69 17.94 10.01
N PRO A 271 4.37 17.77 10.27
CA PRO A 271 3.47 18.90 10.28
C PRO A 271 3.98 19.92 11.32
N PRO A 272 3.84 21.24 11.09
CA PRO A 272 4.18 22.24 12.10
C PRO A 272 3.40 21.89 13.36
N ALA A 273 4.10 21.87 14.49
CA ALA A 273 3.54 21.58 15.81
C ALA A 273 2.28 22.46 15.99
N GLY A 274 1.12 21.81 15.89
CA GLY A 274 -0.17 22.48 16.01
C GLY A 274 -0.26 23.10 17.39
N GLN A 275 -0.53 24.40 17.42
CA GLN A 275 -0.98 25.08 18.60
C GLN A 275 -2.13 24.29 19.21
N SER A 276 -1.88 23.70 20.36
CA SER A 276 -2.90 23.14 21.25
C SER A 276 -3.82 24.29 21.66
N ASN A 277 -4.95 24.41 21.01
CA ASN A 277 -6.07 25.17 21.57
C ASN A 277 -6.82 24.24 22.53
N VAL A 278 -6.78 24.64 23.77
CA VAL A 278 -7.52 24.19 24.96
C VAL A 278 -9.02 24.09 24.68
#